data_06bf814f2330e735a3f870a11b1b9e42
#
_entry.id   06bf814f2330e735a3f870a11b1b9e42
#
_cell.length_a   1.000
_cell.length_b   1.000
_cell.length_c   1.000
_cell.angle_alpha   90.00
_cell.angle_beta   90.00
_cell.angle_gamma   90.00
#
_symmetry.space_group_name_H-M   'P 1'
#
loop_
_entity.id
_entity.type
_entity.pdbx_description
1 polymer ?
#
loop_
_entity_poly.entity_id
_entity_poly.type
_entity_poly.pdbx_seq_one_letter_code
_entity_poly.pdbx_strand_id
1 'polypeptide(L)' 'GNADAKAMEEIKYYIQANGKVNFKDLIEFGGKLVPVHSLDRILGLMVNSGMISEIGKDRFDRPIFGPGQS' A
#
# COMPACT_ATOMS: atom_id res chain seq x y z
N GLY A 1 15.48 2.41 4.92
CA GLY A 1 16.06 3.70 4.69
C GLY A 1 15.04 4.76 4.37
N ASN A 2 15.55 5.92 3.97
CA ASN A 2 14.70 7.08 3.70
C ASN A 2 13.72 6.86 2.54
N ALA A 3 14.15 6.07 1.52
CA ALA A 3 13.29 5.78 0.38
C ALA A 3 12.07 4.95 0.81
N ASP A 4 12.27 3.99 1.70
CA ASP A 4 11.16 3.17 2.22
C ASP A 4 10.21 4.01 3.05
N ALA A 5 10.73 4.85 3.93
CA ALA A 5 9.91 5.71 4.77
C ALA A 5 9.07 6.68 3.93
N LYS A 6 9.69 7.28 2.91
CA LYS A 6 8.99 8.18 2.01
C LYS A 6 7.92 7.44 1.21
N ALA A 7 8.23 6.24 0.73
CA ALA A 7 7.26 5.42 0.00
C ALA A 7 6.04 5.10 0.87
N MET A 8 6.26 4.75 2.14
CA MET A 8 5.16 4.46 3.06
C MET A 8 4.25 5.67 3.26
N GLU A 9 4.83 6.87 3.43
CA GLU A 9 4.06 8.12 3.54
C GLU A 9 3.21 8.36 2.30
N GLU A 10 3.83 8.26 1.13
CA GLU A 10 3.15 8.52 -0.13
C GLU A 10 2.03 7.50 -0.39
N ILE A 11 2.28 6.23 -0.10
CA ILE A 11 1.27 5.19 -0.25
C ILE A 11 0.10 5.42 0.70
N LYS A 12 0.39 5.79 1.94
CA LYS A 12 -0.63 6.09 2.94
C LYS A 12 -1.56 7.20 2.44
N TYR A 13 -0.99 8.30 1.95
CA TYR A 13 -1.79 9.42 1.46
C TYR A 13 -2.57 9.07 0.20
N TYR A 14 -1.97 8.27 -0.68
CA TYR A 14 -2.65 7.82 -1.88
C TYR A 14 -3.90 7.00 -1.55
N ILE A 15 -3.78 6.08 -0.59
CA ILE A 15 -4.90 5.26 -0.14
C ILE A 15 -5.95 6.13 0.57
N GLN A 16 -5.53 7.07 1.41
CA GLN A 16 -6.47 7.97 2.08
C GLN A 16 -7.26 8.81 1.07
N ALA A 17 -6.58 9.30 0.04
CA ALA A 17 -7.22 10.14 -0.97
C ALA A 17 -8.24 9.36 -1.82
N ASN A 18 -8.00 8.08 -2.04
CA ASN A 18 -8.85 7.24 -2.89
C ASN A 18 -9.87 6.40 -2.10
N GLY A 19 -9.67 6.26 -0.79
CA GLY A 19 -10.54 5.49 0.09
C GLY A 19 -10.37 3.99 -0.04
N LYS A 20 -10.14 3.49 -1.25
CA LYS A 20 -9.96 2.07 -1.54
C LYS A 20 -9.09 1.96 -2.79
N VAL A 21 -8.07 1.09 -2.73
CA VAL A 21 -7.13 0.92 -3.83
C VAL A 21 -6.91 -0.57 -4.06
N ASN A 22 -7.08 -1.02 -5.31
CA ASN A 22 -6.81 -2.41 -5.63
C ASN A 22 -5.30 -2.66 -5.77
N PHE A 23 -4.92 -3.93 -5.78
CA PHE A 23 -3.52 -4.32 -5.81
C PHE A 23 -2.79 -3.79 -7.04
N LYS A 24 -3.42 -3.88 -8.21
CA LYS A 24 -2.82 -3.43 -9.47
C LYS A 24 -2.47 -1.94 -9.41
N ASP A 25 -3.41 -1.11 -8.97
CA ASP A 25 -3.19 0.33 -8.90
C ASP A 25 -2.12 0.67 -7.87
N LEU A 26 -2.09 -0.06 -6.76
CA LEU A 26 -1.09 0.18 -5.74
C LEU A 26 0.32 -0.19 -6.21
N ILE A 27 0.45 -1.29 -6.95
CA ILE A 27 1.74 -1.67 -7.53
C ILE A 27 2.21 -0.64 -8.56
N GLU A 28 1.31 -0.14 -9.40
CA GLU A 28 1.64 0.91 -10.36
C GLU A 28 2.11 2.18 -9.67
N PHE A 29 1.38 2.61 -8.63
CA PHE A 29 1.75 3.80 -7.88
C PHE A 29 3.06 3.59 -7.12
N GLY A 30 3.15 2.52 -6.35
CA GLY A 30 4.32 2.23 -5.50
C GLY A 30 5.58 1.94 -6.30
N GLY A 31 5.44 1.34 -7.47
CA GLY A 31 6.57 1.04 -8.36
C GLY A 31 7.29 2.27 -8.88
N LYS A 32 6.67 3.44 -8.81
CA LYS A 32 7.32 4.71 -9.15
C LYS A 32 8.19 5.23 -8.00
N LEU A 33 7.98 4.71 -6.80
CA LEU A 33 8.66 5.19 -5.59
C LEU A 33 9.80 4.28 -5.16
N VAL A 34 9.61 2.97 -5.28
CA VAL A 34 10.58 1.95 -4.91
C VAL A 34 10.50 0.80 -5.91
N PRO A 35 11.54 -0.06 -5.96
CA PRO A 35 11.45 -1.26 -6.81
C PRO A 35 10.24 -2.12 -6.44
N VAL A 36 9.57 -2.65 -7.45
CA VAL A 36 8.34 -3.43 -7.25
C VAL A 36 8.56 -4.60 -6.28
N HIS A 37 9.72 -5.26 -6.37
CA HIS A 37 10.01 -6.39 -5.50
C HIS A 37 10.10 -6.03 -4.01
N SER A 38 10.22 -4.73 -3.69
CA SER A 38 10.23 -4.26 -2.30
C SER A 38 8.83 -4.01 -1.75
N LEU A 39 7.83 -3.91 -2.63
CA LEU A 39 6.49 -3.48 -2.21
C LEU A 39 5.79 -4.49 -1.31
N ASP A 40 5.98 -5.79 -1.51
CA ASP A 40 5.38 -6.80 -0.64
C ASP A 40 5.80 -6.58 0.82
N ARG A 41 7.08 -6.38 1.04
CA ARG A 41 7.61 -6.12 2.37
C ARG A 41 7.08 -4.81 2.96
N ILE A 42 7.08 -3.76 2.14
CA ILE A 42 6.62 -2.43 2.57
C ILE A 42 5.13 -2.48 2.93
N LEU A 43 4.31 -3.07 2.07
CA LEU A 43 2.87 -3.17 2.32
C LEU A 43 2.56 -4.02 3.55
N GLY A 44 3.30 -5.11 3.74
CA GLY A 44 3.17 -5.93 4.94
C GLY A 44 3.46 -5.16 6.21
N LEU A 45 4.54 -4.37 6.21
CA LEU A 45 4.88 -3.52 7.34
C LEU A 45 3.79 -2.48 7.61
N MET A 46 3.26 -1.88 6.55
CA MET A 46 2.22 -0.86 6.67
C MET A 46 0.93 -1.43 7.25
N VAL A 47 0.52 -2.61 6.81
CA VAL A 47 -0.66 -3.29 7.36
C VAL A 47 -0.43 -3.65 8.82
N ASN A 48 0.72 -4.24 9.12
CA ASN A 48 1.03 -4.68 10.48
C ASN A 48 1.14 -3.52 11.47
N SER A 49 1.54 -2.34 11.00
CA SER A 49 1.65 -1.15 11.84
C SER A 49 0.37 -0.33 11.92
N GLY A 50 -0.66 -0.70 11.17
CA GLY A 50 -1.92 0.03 11.16
C GLY A 50 -1.94 1.27 10.28
N MET A 51 -0.94 1.48 9.45
CA MET A 51 -0.91 2.62 8.52
C MET A 51 -1.95 2.48 7.41
N ILE A 52 -2.18 1.25 6.97
CA ILE A 52 -3.21 0.90 6.00
C ILE A 52 -3.89 -0.38 6.46
N SER A 53 -5.02 -0.71 5.84
CA SER A 53 -5.76 -1.95 6.13
C SER A 53 -5.96 -2.75 4.86
N GLU A 54 -5.94 -4.08 4.98
CA GLU A 54 -6.41 -4.95 3.91
C GLU A 54 -7.90 -5.16 4.13
N ILE A 55 -8.73 -4.63 3.24
CA ILE A 55 -10.17 -4.58 3.44
C ILE A 55 -10.95 -5.61 2.62
N GLY A 56 -10.27 -6.39 1.79
CA GLY A 56 -10.90 -7.42 0.98
C GLY A 56 -9.96 -7.97 -0.05
N LYS A 57 -10.51 -8.75 -0.97
CA LYS A 57 -9.78 -9.35 -2.07
C LYS A 57 -10.49 -9.04 -3.38
N ASP A 58 -9.73 -8.90 -4.46
CA ASP A 58 -10.33 -8.77 -5.78
C ASP A 58 -10.63 -10.18 -6.35
N ARG A 59 -11.15 -10.23 -7.57
CA ARG A 59 -11.52 -11.50 -8.20
C ARG A 59 -10.33 -12.42 -8.51
N PHE A 60 -9.11 -11.88 -8.43
CA PHE A 60 -7.88 -12.64 -8.63
C PHE A 60 -7.24 -13.03 -7.30
N ASP A 61 -7.99 -12.86 -6.20
CA ASP A 61 -7.52 -13.16 -4.84
C ASP A 61 -6.35 -12.28 -4.40
N ARG A 62 -6.26 -11.06 -4.94
CA ARG A 62 -5.24 -10.09 -4.55
C ARG A 62 -5.82 -9.07 -3.59
N PRO A 63 -5.02 -8.55 -2.66
CA PRO A 63 -5.57 -7.66 -1.62
C PRO A 63 -6.09 -6.34 -2.17
N ILE A 64 -7.14 -5.85 -1.53
CA ILE A 64 -7.65 -4.49 -1.69
C ILE A 64 -7.33 -3.75 -0.41
N PHE A 65 -6.76 -2.55 -0.53
CA PHE A 65 -6.32 -1.78 0.63
C PHE A 65 -7.22 -0.58 0.88
N GLY A 66 -7.37 -0.24 2.14
CA GLY A 66 -8.07 0.96 2.58
C GLY A 66 -7.25 1.68 3.65
N PRO A 67 -7.75 2.82 4.13
CA PRO A 67 -7.08 3.55 5.19
C PRO A 67 -6.93 2.72 6.46
N GLY A 68 -5.85 2.97 7.19
CA GLY A 68 -5.59 2.29 8.44
C GLY A 68 -6.17 3.05 9.62
N GLN A 69 -5.79 2.60 10.81
CA GLN A 69 -6.27 3.14 12.07
C GLN A 69 -5.41 4.29 12.59
N SER A 70 -4.18 4.38 12.12
CA SER A 70 -3.23 5.38 12.62
C SER A 70 -2.89 6.42 11.57
#